data_cef0a080c8c189aa31713f8ed6a7301f
#
_entry.id   cef0a080c8c189aa31713f8ed6a7301f
#
_cell.length_a   1.000
_cell.length_b   1.000
_cell.length_c   1.000
_cell.angle_alpha   90.00
_cell.angle_beta   90.00
_cell.angle_gamma   90.00
#
_symmetry.space_group_name_H-M   'P 1'
#
loop_
_entity.id
_entity.type
_entity.pdbx_description
1 polymer ?
#
loop_
_entity_poly.entity_id
_entity_poly.type
_entity_poly.pdbx_seq_one_letter_code
_entity_poly.pdbx_strand_id
1 'polypeptide(L)'
;MPLVKPLALRFQISARLPGRTRQINFFNLGGRLMLVDLPGYGYAEASKSAVKSWTSLVRHYLQTRAVLRRVCLLIDSRHGVKEIDRPLMRMLDDAGVSYQIVLTKADKAGTRELASVPGNIMAELAPHVAAHPEIHLTSALDRRGIAELRETLANFAFPVEQSR
;
A
#
# COMPACT_ATOMS: atom_id res chain seq x y z
N MET A 1 -7.06 16.59 -27.04
CA MET A 1 -6.60 15.96 -25.77
C MET A 1 -7.65 16.24 -24.72
N PRO A 2 -8.45 15.27 -24.28
CA PRO A 2 -9.39 15.51 -23.21
C PRO A 2 -8.60 15.55 -21.89
N LEU A 3 -8.74 16.65 -21.17
CA LEU A 3 -8.25 16.85 -19.82
C LEU A 3 -8.88 15.79 -18.92
N VAL A 4 -8.10 14.79 -18.53
CA VAL A 4 -8.46 13.88 -17.44
C VAL A 4 -8.58 14.74 -16.18
N LYS A 5 -9.81 14.97 -15.71
CA LYS A 5 -10.02 15.65 -14.45
C LYS A 5 -9.27 14.85 -13.37
N PRO A 6 -8.38 15.49 -12.59
CA PRO A 6 -7.66 14.79 -11.55
C PRO A 6 -8.67 14.16 -10.61
N LEU A 7 -8.66 12.83 -10.53
CA LEU A 7 -9.43 12.10 -9.56
C LEU A 7 -8.92 12.52 -8.18
N ALA A 8 -9.72 13.29 -7.46
CA ALA A 8 -9.37 13.75 -6.11
C ALA A 8 -9.39 12.54 -5.17
N LEU A 9 -8.30 11.79 -5.17
CA LEU A 9 -8.02 10.76 -4.17
C LEU A 9 -7.73 11.46 -2.85
N ARG A 10 -8.77 11.74 -2.08
CA ARG A 10 -8.63 12.11 -0.69
C ARG A 10 -8.27 10.84 0.07
N PHE A 11 -6.98 10.50 0.11
CA PHE A 11 -6.48 9.59 1.13
C PHE A 11 -6.67 10.29 2.48
N GLN A 12 -7.79 10.08 3.12
CA GLN A 12 -7.83 10.20 4.56
C GLN A 12 -7.06 8.99 5.09
N ILE A 13 -5.73 9.13 5.15
CA ILE A 13 -4.98 8.39 6.14
C ILE A 13 -5.52 8.92 7.46
N SER A 14 -6.51 8.23 7.97
CA SER A 14 -7.05 8.51 9.28
C SER A 14 -5.91 8.26 10.25
N ALA A 15 -5.21 9.33 10.64
CA ALA A 15 -4.32 9.35 11.79
C ALA A 15 -5.19 9.23 13.06
N ARG A 16 -6.06 8.23 13.10
CA ARG A 16 -6.85 7.87 14.26
C ARG A 16 -6.18 6.66 14.88
N LEU A 17 -5.82 6.84 16.13
CA LEU A 17 -5.35 5.86 17.13
C LEU A 17 -5.13 4.43 16.59
N PRO A 18 -3.91 3.90 16.77
CA PRO A 18 -3.56 2.55 16.35
C PRO A 18 -4.55 1.51 16.90
N GLY A 19 -5.01 0.58 16.06
CA GLY A 19 -5.75 -0.60 16.51
C GLY A 19 -7.26 -0.65 16.24
N ARG A 20 -7.86 0.27 15.49
CA ARG A 20 -9.33 0.33 15.28
C ARG A 20 -9.89 -0.36 14.04
N THR A 21 -9.11 -0.59 12.98
CA THR A 21 -9.63 -1.22 11.77
C THR A 21 -9.62 -2.74 11.94
N ARG A 22 -10.76 -3.31 12.30
CA ARG A 22 -11.00 -4.76 12.37
C ARG A 22 -11.70 -5.31 11.13
N GLN A 23 -11.98 -4.46 10.16
CA GLN A 23 -12.75 -4.77 8.96
C GLN A 23 -12.00 -4.28 7.73
N ILE A 24 -12.30 -4.87 6.58
CA ILE A 24 -11.82 -4.40 5.29
C ILE A 24 -12.76 -3.29 4.81
N ASN A 25 -12.23 -2.11 4.52
CA ASN A 25 -13.01 -0.98 4.02
C ASN A 25 -12.83 -0.84 2.51
N PHE A 26 -13.93 -0.64 1.79
CA PHE A 26 -13.95 -0.49 0.35
C PHE A 26 -14.34 0.93 -0.04
N PHE A 27 -13.55 1.55 -0.91
CA PHE A 27 -13.78 2.90 -1.43
C PHE A 27 -13.93 2.84 -2.95
N ASN A 28 -15.14 3.03 -3.42
CA ASN A 28 -15.43 3.05 -4.86
C ASN A 28 -15.10 4.43 -5.45
N LEU A 29 -14.19 4.45 -6.41
CA LEU A 29 -13.74 5.65 -7.09
C LEU A 29 -14.42 5.75 -8.46
N GLY A 30 -15.69 6.18 -8.46
CA GLY A 30 -16.47 6.42 -9.67
C GLY A 30 -16.70 5.17 -10.52
N GLY A 31 -16.82 3.99 -9.92
CA GLY A 31 -17.00 2.72 -10.63
C GLY A 31 -15.77 2.21 -11.40
N ARG A 32 -14.68 3.00 -11.41
CA ARG A 32 -13.51 2.72 -12.24
C ARG A 32 -12.33 2.08 -11.49
N LEU A 33 -12.24 2.34 -10.22
CA LEU A 33 -11.22 1.79 -9.33
C LEU A 33 -11.82 1.58 -7.94
N MET A 34 -11.47 0.46 -7.32
CA MET A 34 -11.80 0.19 -5.94
C MET A 34 -10.52 0.27 -5.10
N LEU A 35 -10.46 1.20 -4.16
CA LEU A 35 -9.43 1.20 -3.13
C LEU A 35 -9.91 0.40 -1.93
N VAL A 36 -9.00 -0.39 -1.37
CA VAL A 36 -9.30 -1.26 -0.24
C VAL A 36 -8.33 -0.97 0.88
N ASP A 37 -8.86 -0.53 2.02
CA ASP A 37 -8.09 -0.34 3.25
C ASP A 37 -8.16 -1.63 4.05
N LEU A 38 -7.02 -2.31 4.13
CA LEU A 38 -6.86 -3.52 4.90
C LEU A 38 -6.51 -3.16 6.35
N PRO A 39 -6.94 -3.97 7.33
CA PRO A 39 -6.54 -3.76 8.72
C PRO A 39 -5.02 -3.70 8.85
N GLY A 40 -4.51 -2.73 9.60
CA GLY A 40 -3.08 -2.60 9.83
C GLY A 40 -2.49 -3.81 10.54
N TYR A 41 -1.34 -4.28 10.09
CA TYR A 41 -0.54 -5.31 10.76
C TYR A 41 0.50 -4.63 11.68
N GLY A 42 0.98 -5.35 12.68
CA GLY A 42 2.13 -4.88 13.46
C GLY A 42 1.83 -4.06 14.70
N TYR A 43 0.62 -4.12 15.23
CA TYR A 43 0.36 -3.55 16.55
C TYR A 43 0.95 -4.42 17.65
N ALA A 44 1.92 -3.88 18.38
CA ALA A 44 2.61 -4.54 19.49
C ALA A 44 1.64 -4.96 20.64
N GLU A 45 0.46 -4.34 20.71
CA GLU A 45 -0.56 -4.61 21.74
C GLU A 45 -1.69 -5.55 21.28
N ALA A 46 -1.65 -6.06 20.03
CA ALA A 46 -2.68 -6.98 19.58
C ALA A 46 -2.50 -8.36 20.19
N SER A 47 -3.57 -8.94 20.72
CA SER A 47 -3.55 -10.31 21.21
C SER A 47 -3.20 -11.29 20.08
N LYS A 48 -2.58 -12.43 20.44
CA LYS A 48 -2.24 -13.48 19.45
C LYS A 48 -3.47 -13.94 18.63
N SER A 49 -4.64 -13.97 19.25
CA SER A 49 -5.91 -14.32 18.58
C SER A 49 -6.33 -13.24 17.58
N ALA A 50 -6.17 -11.96 17.89
CA ALA A 50 -6.47 -10.86 16.97
C ALA A 50 -5.53 -10.86 15.76
N VAL A 51 -4.24 -11.10 15.95
CA VAL A 51 -3.25 -11.25 14.87
C VAL A 51 -3.63 -12.42 13.97
N LYS A 52 -4.00 -13.59 14.54
CA LYS A 52 -4.41 -14.77 13.78
C LYS A 52 -5.67 -14.51 12.94
N SER A 53 -6.68 -13.89 13.54
CA SER A 53 -7.92 -13.52 12.84
C SER A 53 -7.66 -12.54 11.69
N TRP A 54 -6.83 -11.53 11.91
CA TRP A 54 -6.42 -10.57 10.90
C TRP A 54 -5.69 -11.26 9.74
N THR A 55 -4.69 -12.08 10.05
CA THR A 55 -3.91 -12.81 9.04
C THR A 55 -4.80 -13.71 8.19
N SER A 56 -5.77 -14.41 8.81
CA SER A 56 -6.73 -15.24 8.10
C SER A 56 -7.63 -14.42 7.18
N LEU A 57 -8.14 -13.29 7.64
CA LEU A 57 -8.99 -12.40 6.86
C LEU A 57 -8.25 -11.85 5.63
N VAL A 58 -7.03 -11.33 5.84
CA VAL A 58 -6.22 -10.77 4.75
C VAL A 58 -5.83 -11.86 3.76
N ARG A 59 -5.37 -13.02 4.24
CA ARG A 59 -5.03 -14.17 3.38
C ARG A 59 -6.23 -14.58 2.51
N HIS A 60 -7.39 -14.74 3.12
CA HIS A 60 -8.61 -15.09 2.37
C HIS A 60 -8.93 -14.04 1.32
N TYR A 61 -8.89 -12.76 1.66
CA TYR A 61 -9.10 -11.67 0.72
C TYR A 61 -8.14 -11.72 -0.47
N LEU A 62 -6.83 -11.88 -0.21
CA LEU A 62 -5.79 -11.93 -1.25
C LEU A 62 -6.00 -13.13 -2.19
N GLN A 63 -6.35 -14.30 -1.66
CA GLN A 63 -6.52 -15.53 -2.44
C GLN A 63 -7.81 -15.57 -3.26
N THR A 64 -8.87 -14.88 -2.82
CA THR A 64 -10.19 -14.97 -3.45
C THR A 64 -10.50 -13.81 -4.39
N ARG A 65 -9.71 -12.72 -4.35
CA ARG A 65 -10.00 -11.52 -5.13
C ARG A 65 -9.28 -11.51 -6.48
N ALA A 66 -9.84 -12.22 -7.48
CA ALA A 66 -9.26 -12.31 -8.83
C ALA A 66 -9.05 -10.95 -9.53
N VAL A 67 -9.80 -9.92 -9.13
CA VAL A 67 -9.69 -8.56 -9.69
C VAL A 67 -8.68 -7.67 -8.96
N LEU A 68 -8.00 -8.18 -7.94
CA LEU A 68 -6.97 -7.44 -7.22
C LEU A 68 -5.78 -7.16 -8.15
N ARG A 69 -5.46 -5.90 -8.35
CA ARG A 69 -4.41 -5.47 -9.27
C ARG A 69 -3.07 -5.28 -8.59
N ARG A 70 -3.06 -4.67 -7.42
CA ARG A 70 -1.84 -4.38 -6.66
C ARG A 70 -2.13 -4.13 -5.18
N VAL A 71 -1.20 -4.54 -4.34
CA VAL A 71 -1.17 -4.15 -2.92
C VAL A 71 -0.10 -3.08 -2.72
N CYS A 72 -0.45 -1.96 -2.12
CA CYS A 72 0.51 -0.96 -1.65
C CYS A 72 0.91 -1.29 -0.22
N LEU A 73 2.15 -1.71 -0.02
CA LEU A 73 2.71 -2.00 1.29
C LEU A 73 3.34 -0.72 1.86
N LEU A 74 2.69 -0.15 2.88
CA LEU A 74 3.08 1.13 3.46
C LEU A 74 4.17 0.92 4.52
N ILE A 75 5.37 1.44 4.25
CA ILE A 75 6.55 1.32 5.12
C ILE A 75 6.95 2.72 5.60
N ASP A 76 7.24 2.87 6.88
CA ASP A 76 7.75 4.13 7.42
C ASP A 76 9.20 4.35 6.94
N SER A 77 9.44 5.44 6.22
CA SER A 77 10.73 5.73 5.58
C SER A 77 11.91 5.86 6.56
N ARG A 78 11.62 6.13 7.84
CA ARG A 78 12.66 6.22 8.88
C ARG A 78 13.26 4.87 9.27
N HIS A 79 12.53 3.79 9.00
CA HIS A 79 12.89 2.46 9.50
C HIS A 79 13.12 1.43 8.39
N GLY A 80 12.58 1.65 7.19
CA GLY A 80 12.59 0.64 6.14
C GLY A 80 11.76 -0.61 6.51
N VAL A 81 12.01 -1.72 5.81
CA VAL A 81 11.33 -3.00 6.04
C VAL A 81 11.73 -3.58 7.40
N LYS A 82 10.75 -3.96 8.19
CA LYS A 82 10.93 -4.57 9.51
C LYS A 82 10.64 -6.07 9.48
N GLU A 83 11.07 -6.78 10.53
CA GLU A 83 10.79 -8.21 10.71
C GLU A 83 9.29 -8.55 10.60
N ILE A 84 8.42 -7.63 11.04
CA ILE A 84 6.97 -7.82 11.01
C ILE A 84 6.37 -7.68 9.58
N ASP A 85 7.07 -7.02 8.66
CA ASP A 85 6.63 -6.83 7.29
C ASP A 85 6.89 -8.09 6.43
N ARG A 86 7.98 -8.81 6.72
CA ARG A 86 8.43 -9.98 5.94
C ARG A 86 7.43 -11.12 5.83
N PRO A 87 6.68 -11.49 6.90
CA PRO A 87 5.62 -12.49 6.77
C PRO A 87 4.52 -12.08 5.80
N LEU A 88 4.19 -10.78 5.73
CA LEU A 88 3.20 -10.29 4.77
C LEU A 88 3.76 -10.31 3.34
N MET A 89 5.01 -9.90 3.15
CA MET A 89 5.67 -9.97 1.84
C MET A 89 5.68 -11.41 1.31
N ARG A 90 6.08 -12.39 2.14
CA ARG A 90 5.99 -13.81 1.78
C ARG A 90 4.56 -14.26 1.46
N MET A 91 3.58 -13.81 2.22
CA MET A 91 2.17 -14.14 1.94
C MET A 91 1.71 -13.60 0.58
N LEU A 92 2.19 -12.44 0.16
CA LEU A 92 1.89 -11.85 -1.14
C LEU A 92 2.58 -12.62 -2.27
N ASP A 93 3.83 -13.04 -2.08
CA ASP A 93 4.55 -13.91 -3.02
C ASP A 93 3.84 -15.26 -3.19
N ASP A 94 3.49 -15.92 -2.07
CA ASP A 94 2.78 -17.21 -2.07
C ASP A 94 1.41 -17.14 -2.76
N ALA A 95 0.74 -15.98 -2.64
CA ALA A 95 -0.54 -15.74 -3.27
C ALA A 95 -0.43 -15.26 -4.73
N GLY A 96 0.79 -15.01 -5.23
CA GLY A 96 1.01 -14.44 -6.57
C GLY A 96 0.41 -13.05 -6.74
N VAL A 97 0.28 -12.28 -5.66
CA VAL A 97 -0.33 -10.95 -5.66
C VAL A 97 0.75 -9.88 -5.79
N SER A 98 0.75 -9.16 -6.91
CA SER A 98 1.69 -8.05 -7.10
C SER A 98 1.55 -7.00 -5.99
N TYR A 99 2.68 -6.60 -5.40
CA TYR A 99 2.72 -5.54 -4.41
C TYR A 99 3.84 -4.53 -4.68
N GLN A 100 3.67 -3.33 -4.17
CA GLN A 100 4.58 -2.20 -4.35
C GLN A 100 4.84 -1.52 -3.02
N ILE A 101 6.10 -1.24 -2.73
CA ILE A 101 6.49 -0.51 -1.52
C ILE A 101 6.16 0.98 -1.70
N VAL A 102 5.47 1.52 -0.71
CA VAL A 102 5.21 2.95 -0.58
C VAL A 102 5.83 3.41 0.74
N LEU A 103 6.96 4.10 0.64
CA LEU A 103 7.61 4.74 1.77
C LEU A 103 6.80 5.95 2.22
N THR A 104 6.41 5.97 3.47
CA THR A 104 5.60 7.03 4.08
C THR A 104 6.42 7.88 5.02
N LYS A 105 5.89 9.06 5.40
CA LYS A 105 6.50 9.98 6.36
C LYS A 105 7.90 10.45 5.96
N ALA A 106 8.12 10.69 4.68
CA ALA A 106 9.39 11.19 4.15
C ALA A 106 9.79 12.57 4.76
N ASP A 107 8.81 13.31 5.25
CA ASP A 107 9.00 14.56 6.01
C ASP A 107 9.70 14.37 7.36
N LYS A 108 9.70 13.15 7.91
CA LYS A 108 10.29 12.81 9.22
C LYS A 108 11.62 12.07 9.12
N ALA A 109 12.04 11.71 7.93
CA ALA A 109 13.32 11.04 7.70
C ALA A 109 14.42 12.07 7.36
N GLY A 110 15.60 11.86 7.90
CA GLY A 110 16.76 12.69 7.60
C GLY A 110 17.25 12.47 6.16
N THR A 111 17.98 13.45 5.61
CA THR A 111 18.53 13.39 4.24
C THR A 111 19.37 12.13 3.99
N ARG A 112 20.18 11.72 4.99
CA ARG A 112 21.02 10.52 4.91
C ARG A 112 20.19 9.24 4.85
N GLU A 113 19.11 9.16 5.64
CA GLU A 113 18.19 8.03 5.65
C GLU A 113 17.45 7.94 4.30
N LEU A 114 16.92 9.06 3.80
CA LEU A 114 16.25 9.10 2.52
C LEU A 114 17.14 8.67 1.35
N ALA A 115 18.45 8.93 1.45
CA ALA A 115 19.41 8.51 0.42
C ALA A 115 19.68 6.99 0.46
N SER A 116 19.67 6.35 1.63
CA SER A 116 20.06 4.96 1.80
C SER A 116 18.89 3.97 1.79
N VAL A 117 17.71 4.38 2.27
CA VAL A 117 16.56 3.49 2.45
C VAL A 117 16.09 2.84 1.14
N PRO A 118 15.99 3.52 -0.02
CA PRO A 118 15.59 2.88 -1.27
C PRO A 118 16.52 1.74 -1.68
N GLY A 119 17.84 1.94 -1.58
CA GLY A 119 18.82 0.90 -1.90
C GLY A 119 18.71 -0.33 -0.99
N ASN A 120 18.53 -0.12 0.30
CA ASN A 120 18.34 -1.21 1.27
C ASN A 120 17.06 -1.99 0.98
N ILE A 121 15.96 -1.29 0.62
CA ILE A 121 14.70 -1.94 0.26
C ILE A 121 14.84 -2.72 -1.05
N MET A 122 15.52 -2.19 -2.06
CA MET A 122 15.75 -2.92 -3.30
C MET A 122 16.50 -4.24 -3.06
N ALA A 123 17.50 -4.23 -2.18
CA ALA A 123 18.20 -5.45 -1.78
C ALA A 123 17.26 -6.44 -1.04
N GLU A 124 16.40 -5.94 -0.16
CA GLU A 124 15.38 -6.74 0.54
C GLU A 124 14.36 -7.34 -0.44
N LEU A 125 13.97 -6.60 -1.49
CA LEU A 125 13.00 -7.06 -2.49
C LEU A 125 13.55 -8.08 -3.47
N ALA A 126 14.85 -8.20 -3.62
CA ALA A 126 15.48 -9.09 -4.60
C ALA A 126 14.96 -10.54 -4.59
N PRO A 127 14.68 -11.19 -3.45
CA PRO A 127 14.12 -12.54 -3.41
C PRO A 127 12.59 -12.59 -3.59
N HIS A 128 11.91 -11.44 -3.64
CA HIS A 128 10.45 -11.35 -3.63
C HIS A 128 9.88 -11.23 -5.05
N VAL A 129 9.40 -12.35 -5.61
CA VAL A 129 8.97 -12.44 -7.01
C VAL A 129 7.71 -11.64 -7.34
N ALA A 130 6.85 -11.38 -6.37
CA ALA A 130 5.63 -10.58 -6.55
C ALA A 130 5.85 -9.08 -6.30
N ALA A 131 7.04 -8.69 -5.83
CA ALA A 131 7.36 -7.30 -5.56
C ALA A 131 7.56 -6.50 -6.84
N HIS A 132 6.89 -5.34 -6.93
CA HIS A 132 7.16 -4.39 -8.01
C HIS A 132 8.48 -3.65 -7.73
N PRO A 133 9.36 -3.48 -8.73
CA PRO A 133 10.69 -2.88 -8.51
C PRO A 133 10.66 -1.39 -8.19
N GLU A 134 9.60 -0.68 -8.55
CA GLU A 134 9.47 0.74 -8.27
C GLU A 134 9.01 0.99 -6.83
N ILE A 135 9.69 1.90 -6.14
CA ILE A 135 9.39 2.32 -4.76
C ILE A 135 8.90 3.76 -4.79
N HIS A 136 7.73 4.04 -4.21
CA HIS A 136 7.26 5.41 -4.02
C HIS A 136 7.71 5.96 -2.68
N LEU A 137 8.31 7.15 -2.69
CA LEU A 137 8.63 7.91 -1.49
C LEU A 137 7.59 9.00 -1.29
N THR A 138 6.83 8.93 -0.18
CA THR A 138 5.69 9.81 0.05
C THR A 138 5.69 10.48 1.40
N SER A 139 5.07 11.66 1.46
CA SER A 139 4.67 12.33 2.69
C SER A 139 3.25 12.89 2.55
N ALA A 140 2.41 12.56 3.52
CA ALA A 140 1.06 13.14 3.59
C ALA A 140 1.08 14.58 4.10
N LEU A 141 2.15 15.00 4.81
CA LEU A 141 2.27 16.34 5.40
C LEU A 141 2.60 17.38 4.34
N ASP A 142 3.67 17.17 3.58
CA ASP A 142 4.15 18.10 2.53
C ASP A 142 3.72 17.70 1.11
N ARG A 143 2.94 16.61 0.98
CA ARG A 143 2.41 16.04 -0.26
C ARG A 143 3.46 15.51 -1.24
N ARG A 144 4.69 15.33 -0.82
CA ARG A 144 5.77 14.74 -1.63
C ARG A 144 5.37 13.36 -2.13
N GLY A 145 5.60 13.06 -3.41
CA GLY A 145 5.36 11.75 -4.04
C GLY A 145 3.89 11.34 -4.14
N ILE A 146 2.93 12.19 -3.72
CA ILE A 146 1.50 11.85 -3.74
C ILE A 146 0.93 11.92 -5.16
N ALA A 147 1.43 12.84 -5.99
CA ALA A 147 0.98 12.98 -7.37
C ALA A 147 1.40 11.74 -8.19
N GLU A 148 2.65 11.34 -8.06
CA GLU A 148 3.25 10.18 -8.71
C GLU A 148 2.57 8.87 -8.30
N LEU A 149 2.31 8.69 -7.00
CA LEU A 149 1.56 7.54 -6.50
C LEU A 149 0.14 7.51 -7.08
N ARG A 150 -0.53 8.67 -7.18
CA ARG A 150 -1.86 8.75 -7.79
C ARG A 150 -1.86 8.37 -9.25
N GLU A 151 -0.86 8.81 -10.02
CA GLU A 151 -0.67 8.42 -11.41
C GLU A 151 -0.51 6.91 -11.55
N THR A 152 0.36 6.31 -10.75
CA THR A 152 0.56 4.86 -10.74
C THR A 152 -0.73 4.12 -10.44
N LEU A 153 -1.52 4.56 -9.45
CA LEU A 153 -2.79 3.94 -9.12
C LEU A 153 -3.87 4.17 -10.19
N ALA A 154 -3.86 5.33 -10.86
CA ALA A 154 -4.81 5.64 -11.93
C ALA A 154 -4.66 4.72 -13.15
N ASN A 155 -3.45 4.18 -13.39
CA ASN A 155 -3.21 3.22 -14.46
C ASN A 155 -3.96 1.90 -14.28
N PHE A 156 -4.43 1.59 -13.07
CA PHE A 156 -5.26 0.43 -12.79
C PHE A 156 -6.76 0.68 -12.96
N ALA A 157 -7.17 1.95 -13.17
CA ALA A 157 -8.57 2.29 -13.34
C ALA A 157 -9.08 1.83 -14.71
N PHE A 158 -10.34 1.36 -14.76
CA PHE A 158 -10.99 1.09 -16.04
C PHE A 158 -11.10 2.37 -16.87
N PRO A 159 -10.96 2.29 -18.20
CA PRO A 159 -11.21 3.41 -19.09
C PRO A 159 -12.58 4.05 -18.86
N VAL A 160 -12.72 5.33 -19.15
CA VAL A 160 -14.03 5.97 -19.21
C VAL A 160 -14.74 5.40 -20.43
N GLU A 161 -15.85 4.71 -20.27
CA GLU A 161 -16.74 4.42 -21.39
C GLU A 161 -17.19 5.77 -21.97
N GLN A 162 -16.75 6.07 -23.18
CA GLN A 162 -17.31 7.18 -23.93
C GLN A 162 -18.72 6.79 -24.31
N SER A 163 -19.72 7.35 -23.61
CA SER A 163 -21.12 7.25 -24.07
C SER A 163 -21.16 7.79 -25.49
N ARG A 164 -21.46 6.91 -26.44
CA ARG A 164 -21.80 7.29 -27.81
C ARG A 164 -23.18 7.90 -27.83
#